data_469c79411a693e37f089ec6a734f6b5b
#
_entry.id   469c79411a693e37f089ec6a734f6b5b
#
_cell.length_a   1.000
_cell.length_b   1.000
_cell.length_c   1.000
_cell.angle_alpha   90.00
_cell.angle_beta   90.00
_cell.angle_gamma   90.00
#
_symmetry.space_group_name_H-M   'P 1'
#
loop_
_entity.id
_entity.type
_entity.pdbx_description
1 polymer ?
#
loop_
_entity_poly.entity_id
_entity_poly.type
_entity_poly.pdbx_seq_one_letter_code
_entity_poly.pdbx_strand_id
1 'polypeptide(L)'
;MKDIKVLYGIDVDCVAGWLGSYGGEDSPCDISRGVCAGRVCIPRLVDLFAKYGIKTTWFSCGHSVETFPDEMKKVVEAGHEIALHGYSHENPLAMTPEQEEKILVHCIEILEKFSGKKPTGYRAPWWEFSKVTNELLEKHGIVYDSSLMADEFHPYNTTKGDKWYPI
;
A
#
# COMPACT_ATOMS: atom_id res chain seq x y z
N MET A 1 6.58 23.93 -22.50
CA MET A 1 5.43 23.32 -21.79
C MET A 1 5.92 22.90 -20.41
N LYS A 2 5.15 23.14 -19.35
CA LYS A 2 5.47 22.56 -18.03
C LYS A 2 5.32 21.05 -18.13
N ASP A 3 6.29 20.29 -17.65
CA ASP A 3 6.21 18.84 -17.53
C ASP A 3 5.32 18.51 -16.32
N ILE A 4 4.06 18.19 -16.59
CA ILE A 4 3.08 17.81 -15.55
C ILE A 4 3.10 16.29 -15.43
N LYS A 5 3.41 15.80 -14.24
CA LYS A 5 3.36 14.37 -13.92
C LYS A 5 2.12 14.08 -13.11
N VAL A 6 1.40 13.02 -13.50
CA VAL A 6 0.23 12.50 -12.77
C VAL A 6 0.56 11.10 -12.29
N LEU A 7 0.42 10.87 -11.00
CA LEU A 7 0.68 9.57 -10.36
C LEU A 7 -0.66 8.97 -9.93
N TYR A 8 -0.88 7.70 -10.30
CA TYR A 8 -2.02 6.93 -9.81
C TYR A 8 -1.53 5.89 -8.81
N GLY A 9 -2.08 5.91 -7.59
CA GLY A 9 -1.91 4.88 -6.58
C GLY A 9 -3.19 4.07 -6.43
N ILE A 10 -3.07 2.76 -6.41
CA ILE A 10 -4.18 1.81 -6.19
C ILE A 10 -3.96 1.13 -4.85
N ASP A 11 -4.90 1.27 -3.92
CA ASP A 11 -4.88 0.54 -2.67
C ASP A 11 -5.51 -0.84 -2.88
N VAL A 12 -4.76 -1.88 -2.54
CA VAL A 12 -5.16 -3.27 -2.74
C VAL A 12 -5.47 -3.92 -1.41
N ASP A 13 -6.60 -3.51 -0.84
CA ASP A 13 -7.07 -4.02 0.44
C ASP A 13 -7.75 -5.38 0.28
N CYS A 14 -8.55 -5.54 -0.77
CA CYS A 14 -9.31 -6.76 -1.01
C CYS A 14 -10.02 -7.25 0.26
N VAL A 15 -9.82 -8.53 0.64
CA VAL A 15 -10.37 -9.08 1.89
C VAL A 15 -9.71 -8.46 3.11
N ALA A 16 -8.42 -8.12 3.03
CA ALA A 16 -7.67 -7.55 4.15
C ALA A 16 -8.31 -6.29 4.74
N GLY A 17 -8.84 -5.38 3.91
CA GLY A 17 -9.52 -4.18 4.36
C GLY A 17 -10.75 -4.45 5.25
N TRP A 18 -11.38 -5.60 5.08
CA TRP A 18 -12.53 -6.00 5.91
C TRP A 18 -12.11 -6.72 7.20
N LEU A 19 -10.97 -7.40 7.20
CA LEU A 19 -10.45 -8.08 8.38
C LEU A 19 -9.85 -7.09 9.40
N GLY A 20 -8.95 -6.22 8.94
CA GLY A 20 -8.19 -5.33 9.82
C GLY A 20 -8.91 -4.03 10.18
N SER A 21 -9.77 -3.51 9.28
CA SER A 21 -10.28 -2.14 9.37
C SER A 21 -11.70 -2.02 9.88
N TYR A 22 -12.60 -2.88 9.43
CA TYR A 22 -14.04 -2.68 9.63
C TYR A 22 -14.68 -3.78 10.49
N GLY A 23 -13.87 -4.67 11.08
CA GLY A 23 -14.37 -5.77 11.91
C GLY A 23 -15.30 -6.70 11.15
N GLY A 24 -15.01 -6.90 9.87
CA GLY A 24 -15.81 -7.71 8.96
C GLY A 24 -15.46 -9.19 8.91
N GLU A 25 -14.71 -9.69 9.91
CA GLU A 25 -14.16 -11.05 9.94
C GLU A 25 -15.24 -12.13 9.76
N ASP A 26 -16.39 -11.91 10.32
CA ASP A 26 -17.53 -12.85 10.28
C ASP A 26 -18.64 -12.41 9.30
N SER A 27 -18.40 -11.38 8.47
CA SER A 27 -19.39 -10.86 7.53
C SER A 27 -19.20 -11.46 6.12
N PRO A 28 -20.02 -12.43 5.69
CA PRO A 28 -19.93 -12.97 4.33
C PRO A 28 -20.14 -11.92 3.25
N CYS A 29 -20.96 -10.89 3.52
CA CYS A 29 -21.18 -9.76 2.60
C CYS A 29 -19.90 -8.95 2.38
N ASP A 30 -19.19 -8.59 3.43
CA ASP A 30 -17.98 -7.78 3.37
C ASP A 30 -16.83 -8.58 2.76
N ILE A 31 -16.66 -9.82 3.17
CA ILE A 31 -15.69 -10.74 2.56
C ILE A 31 -15.96 -10.88 1.06
N SER A 32 -17.24 -11.00 0.63
CA SER A 32 -17.56 -11.12 -0.79
C SER A 32 -17.18 -9.87 -1.60
N ARG A 33 -17.26 -8.67 -1.01
CA ARG A 33 -16.76 -7.43 -1.63
C ARG A 33 -15.25 -7.47 -1.84
N GLY A 34 -14.51 -7.93 -0.83
CA GLY A 34 -13.07 -8.12 -0.91
C GLY A 34 -12.66 -9.15 -1.97
N VAL A 35 -13.41 -10.25 -2.08
CA VAL A 35 -13.21 -11.26 -3.14
C VAL A 35 -13.47 -10.66 -4.53
N CYS A 36 -14.52 -9.86 -4.68
CA CYS A 36 -14.79 -9.16 -5.95
C CYS A 36 -13.65 -8.19 -6.31
N ALA A 37 -13.12 -7.45 -5.33
CA ALA A 37 -11.97 -6.57 -5.54
C ALA A 37 -10.75 -7.37 -6.05
N GLY A 38 -10.41 -8.49 -5.42
CA GLY A 38 -9.29 -9.33 -5.84
C GLY A 38 -9.52 -9.99 -7.20
N ARG A 39 -10.59 -10.78 -7.34
CA ARG A 39 -10.82 -11.62 -8.52
C ARG A 39 -11.21 -10.87 -9.78
N VAL A 40 -11.94 -9.76 -9.65
CA VAL A 40 -12.56 -9.04 -10.77
C VAL A 40 -11.92 -7.68 -11.00
N CYS A 41 -11.74 -6.88 -9.92
CA CYS A 41 -11.31 -5.50 -10.10
C CYS A 41 -9.82 -5.39 -10.44
N ILE A 42 -8.95 -6.22 -9.84
CA ILE A 42 -7.52 -6.21 -10.17
C ILE A 42 -7.29 -6.46 -11.67
N PRO A 43 -7.74 -7.58 -12.26
CA PRO A 43 -7.55 -7.81 -13.70
C PRO A 43 -8.15 -6.69 -14.57
N ARG A 44 -9.34 -6.21 -14.21
CA ARG A 44 -10.01 -5.13 -14.95
C ARG A 44 -9.21 -3.83 -14.97
N LEU A 45 -8.59 -3.46 -13.85
CA LEU A 45 -7.74 -2.27 -13.76
C LEU A 45 -6.43 -2.46 -14.53
N VAL A 46 -5.81 -3.64 -14.46
CA VAL A 46 -4.61 -3.96 -15.25
C VAL A 46 -4.90 -3.78 -16.75
N ASP A 47 -6.01 -4.33 -17.23
CA ASP A 47 -6.43 -4.19 -18.63
C ASP A 47 -6.71 -2.72 -19.00
N LEU A 48 -7.37 -1.97 -18.11
CA LEU A 48 -7.64 -0.55 -18.31
C LEU A 48 -6.34 0.26 -18.45
N PHE A 49 -5.40 0.07 -17.53
CA PHE A 49 -4.12 0.77 -17.57
C PHE A 49 -3.28 0.38 -18.78
N ALA A 50 -3.29 -0.89 -19.17
CA ALA A 50 -2.63 -1.36 -20.39
C ALA A 50 -3.21 -0.67 -21.64
N LYS A 51 -4.54 -0.53 -21.72
CA LYS A 51 -5.22 0.16 -22.84
C LYS A 51 -4.74 1.59 -23.05
N TYR A 52 -4.40 2.30 -21.96
CA TYR A 52 -3.96 3.70 -22.02
C TYR A 52 -2.44 3.87 -21.87
N GLY A 53 -1.67 2.78 -21.78
CA GLY A 53 -0.23 2.81 -21.60
C GLY A 53 0.22 3.42 -20.27
N ILE A 54 -0.63 3.33 -19.23
CA ILE A 54 -0.38 3.94 -17.91
C ILE A 54 0.32 2.92 -17.02
N LYS A 55 1.37 3.37 -16.31
CA LYS A 55 1.99 2.63 -15.19
C LYS A 55 1.59 3.29 -13.89
N THR A 56 1.37 2.46 -12.87
CA THR A 56 0.82 2.88 -11.58
C THR A 56 1.57 2.18 -10.45
N THR A 57 1.43 2.72 -9.23
CA THR A 57 1.86 2.05 -8.00
C THR A 57 0.66 1.36 -7.35
N TRP A 58 0.84 0.12 -6.92
CA TRP A 58 -0.14 -0.70 -6.24
C TRP A 58 0.30 -0.90 -4.79
N PHE A 59 -0.28 -0.11 -3.88
CA PHE A 59 -0.08 -0.22 -2.44
C PHE A 59 -0.86 -1.43 -1.95
N SER A 60 -0.16 -2.51 -1.66
CA SER A 60 -0.75 -3.83 -1.49
C SER A 60 -0.59 -4.36 -0.07
N CYS A 61 -1.69 -4.77 0.54
CA CYS A 61 -1.65 -5.54 1.77
C CYS A 61 -0.99 -6.90 1.52
N GLY A 62 -0.11 -7.33 2.44
CA GLY A 62 0.56 -8.63 2.33
C GLY A 62 -0.45 -9.78 2.21
N HIS A 63 -1.51 -9.76 3.01
CA HIS A 63 -2.62 -10.71 2.94
C HIS A 63 -3.29 -10.75 1.56
N SER A 64 -3.45 -9.61 0.90
CA SER A 64 -4.08 -9.57 -0.42
C SER A 64 -3.21 -10.20 -1.50
N VAL A 65 -1.89 -10.04 -1.40
CA VAL A 65 -0.93 -10.70 -2.30
C VAL A 65 -0.96 -12.22 -2.11
N GLU A 66 -1.04 -12.70 -0.88
CA GLU A 66 -1.10 -14.14 -0.58
C GLU A 66 -2.46 -14.76 -0.95
N THR A 67 -3.55 -14.00 -0.85
CA THR A 67 -4.91 -14.49 -1.15
C THR A 67 -5.22 -14.51 -2.65
N PHE A 68 -4.67 -13.55 -3.42
CA PHE A 68 -4.92 -13.39 -4.86
C PHE A 68 -3.63 -13.41 -5.69
N PRO A 69 -2.78 -14.43 -5.56
CA PRO A 69 -1.47 -14.44 -6.19
C PRO A 69 -1.53 -14.39 -7.73
N ASP A 70 -2.52 -15.05 -8.34
CA ASP A 70 -2.66 -15.09 -9.80
C ASP A 70 -3.05 -13.73 -10.37
N GLU A 71 -3.92 -13.00 -9.68
CA GLU A 71 -4.34 -11.66 -10.05
C GLU A 71 -3.23 -10.64 -9.83
N MET A 72 -2.54 -10.71 -8.69
CA MET A 72 -1.42 -9.84 -8.36
C MET A 72 -0.21 -10.08 -9.29
N LYS A 73 -0.01 -11.32 -9.75
CA LYS A 73 1.01 -11.63 -10.75
C LYS A 73 0.82 -10.83 -12.04
N LYS A 74 -0.43 -10.62 -12.49
CA LYS A 74 -0.72 -9.78 -13.65
C LYS A 74 -0.28 -8.33 -13.46
N VAL A 75 -0.39 -7.80 -12.24
CA VAL A 75 0.09 -6.45 -11.90
C VAL A 75 1.60 -6.34 -12.10
N VAL A 76 2.35 -7.33 -11.59
CA VAL A 76 3.81 -7.39 -11.73
C VAL A 76 4.23 -7.57 -13.20
N GLU A 77 3.61 -8.51 -13.91
CA GLU A 77 3.88 -8.79 -15.32
C GLU A 77 3.56 -7.61 -16.24
N ALA A 78 2.53 -6.82 -15.89
CA ALA A 78 2.22 -5.59 -16.59
C ALA A 78 3.25 -4.45 -16.30
N GLY A 79 4.21 -4.68 -15.41
CA GLY A 79 5.27 -3.72 -15.09
C GLY A 79 4.81 -2.55 -14.22
N HIS A 80 3.79 -2.75 -13.39
CA HIS A 80 3.41 -1.82 -12.33
C HIS A 80 4.34 -1.98 -11.12
N GLU A 81 4.42 -0.94 -10.30
CA GLU A 81 5.10 -0.99 -9.02
C GLU A 81 4.21 -1.64 -7.97
N ILE A 82 4.79 -2.48 -7.10
CA ILE A 82 4.15 -2.99 -5.89
C ILE A 82 4.77 -2.27 -4.68
N ALA A 83 3.95 -1.65 -3.86
CA ALA A 83 4.33 -0.93 -2.66
C ALA A 83 3.57 -1.44 -1.43
N LEU A 84 4.01 -1.04 -0.24
CA LEU A 84 3.52 -1.53 1.05
C LEU A 84 2.21 -0.86 1.47
N HIS A 85 1.30 -1.65 2.09
CA HIS A 85 0.03 -1.18 2.66
C HIS A 85 -0.42 -2.00 3.89
N GLY A 86 0.50 -2.31 4.80
CA GLY A 86 0.21 -3.20 5.93
C GLY A 86 0.05 -4.66 5.50
N TYR A 87 -0.27 -5.53 6.46
CA TYR A 87 -0.55 -6.95 6.18
C TYR A 87 -2.04 -7.20 5.97
N SER A 88 -2.88 -6.96 6.99
CA SER A 88 -4.34 -7.05 6.93
C SER A 88 -5.01 -5.68 7.13
N HIS A 89 -4.37 -4.62 6.63
CA HIS A 89 -4.84 -3.24 6.70
C HIS A 89 -4.95 -2.73 8.16
N GLU A 90 -4.01 -3.13 9.02
CA GLU A 90 -3.96 -2.72 10.44
C GLU A 90 -3.71 -1.21 10.57
N ASN A 91 -4.40 -0.58 11.51
CA ASN A 91 -4.15 0.82 11.83
C ASN A 91 -2.84 0.95 12.62
N PRO A 92 -1.82 1.69 12.12
CA PRO A 92 -0.55 1.89 12.83
C PRO A 92 -0.72 2.49 14.24
N LEU A 93 -1.72 3.34 14.47
CA LEU A 93 -2.00 3.92 15.78
C LEU A 93 -2.45 2.91 16.84
N ALA A 94 -2.98 1.76 16.41
CA ALA A 94 -3.47 0.71 17.30
C ALA A 94 -2.39 -0.29 17.73
N MET A 95 -1.16 -0.15 17.18
CA MET A 95 -0.07 -1.10 17.40
C MET A 95 1.00 -0.55 18.36
N THR A 96 1.73 -1.46 19.00
CA THR A 96 3.00 -1.09 19.62
C THR A 96 4.09 -0.94 18.56
N PRO A 97 5.18 -0.18 18.84
CA PRO A 97 6.30 -0.06 17.89
C PRO A 97 6.85 -1.41 17.39
N GLU A 98 6.93 -2.40 18.28
CA GLU A 98 7.42 -3.74 17.95
C GLU A 98 6.46 -4.51 17.04
N GLN A 99 5.14 -4.33 17.24
CA GLN A 99 4.12 -4.93 16.38
C GLN A 99 4.14 -4.31 15.00
N GLU A 100 4.22 -2.98 14.93
CA GLU A 100 4.29 -2.24 13.67
C GLU A 100 5.53 -2.64 12.86
N GLU A 101 6.71 -2.66 13.51
CA GLU A 101 7.94 -3.09 12.84
C GLU A 101 7.85 -4.54 12.34
N LYS A 102 7.33 -5.45 13.15
CA LYS A 102 7.17 -6.86 12.77
C LYS A 102 6.28 -7.01 11.53
N ILE A 103 5.18 -6.28 11.47
CA ILE A 103 4.25 -6.29 10.32
C ILE A 103 4.95 -5.69 9.10
N LEU A 104 5.63 -4.56 9.25
CA LEU A 104 6.36 -3.91 8.16
C LEU A 104 7.40 -4.86 7.53
N VAL A 105 8.24 -5.48 8.36
CA VAL A 105 9.27 -6.44 7.91
C VAL A 105 8.64 -7.63 7.20
N HIS A 106 7.59 -8.21 7.78
CA HIS A 106 6.86 -9.34 7.19
C HIS A 106 6.28 -8.98 5.82
N CYS A 107 5.69 -7.79 5.68
CA CYS A 107 5.17 -7.33 4.38
C CYS A 107 6.29 -7.10 3.36
N ILE A 108 7.42 -6.53 3.76
CA ILE A 108 8.59 -6.37 2.89
C ILE A 108 9.01 -7.74 2.32
N GLU A 109 9.13 -8.75 3.17
CA GLU A 109 9.53 -10.11 2.77
C GLU A 109 8.53 -10.74 1.79
N ILE A 110 7.22 -10.60 2.05
CA ILE A 110 6.16 -11.11 1.16
C ILE A 110 6.25 -10.43 -0.21
N LEU A 111 6.26 -9.10 -0.24
CA LEU A 111 6.24 -8.33 -1.49
C LEU A 111 7.53 -8.53 -2.30
N GLU A 112 8.69 -8.57 -1.64
CA GLU A 112 9.97 -8.82 -2.29
C GLU A 112 10.02 -10.22 -2.89
N LYS A 113 9.63 -11.23 -2.14
CA LYS A 113 9.56 -12.62 -2.63
C LYS A 113 8.60 -12.75 -3.81
N PHE A 114 7.47 -12.05 -3.75
CA PHE A 114 6.43 -12.13 -4.77
C PHE A 114 6.81 -11.40 -6.07
N SER A 115 7.29 -10.16 -5.96
CA SER A 115 7.58 -9.30 -7.11
C SER A 115 9.01 -9.46 -7.65
N GLY A 116 9.91 -10.07 -6.87
CA GLY A 116 11.34 -10.15 -7.17
C GLY A 116 12.10 -8.85 -6.93
N LYS A 117 11.46 -7.85 -6.31
CA LYS A 117 12.04 -6.54 -6.00
C LYS A 117 11.62 -6.09 -4.61
N LYS A 118 12.56 -5.55 -3.83
CA LYS A 118 12.24 -4.93 -2.54
C LYS A 118 11.33 -3.72 -2.76
N PRO A 119 10.19 -3.61 -2.05
CA PRO A 119 9.33 -2.45 -2.14
C PRO A 119 10.05 -1.20 -1.62
N THR A 120 9.85 -0.06 -2.26
CA THR A 120 10.44 1.23 -1.88
C THR A 120 9.42 2.28 -1.48
N GLY A 121 8.15 2.00 -1.73
CA GLY A 121 7.02 2.87 -1.39
C GLY A 121 6.15 2.32 -0.27
N TYR A 122 5.51 3.23 0.44
CA TYR A 122 4.55 2.92 1.50
C TYR A 122 3.32 3.82 1.39
N ARG A 123 2.16 3.26 1.72
CA ARG A 123 0.96 4.01 2.10
C ARG A 123 0.39 3.38 3.35
N ALA A 124 0.17 4.19 4.38
CA ALA A 124 -0.39 3.72 5.63
C ALA A 124 -1.85 3.31 5.45
N PRO A 125 -2.27 2.14 5.97
CA PRO A 125 -3.68 1.88 6.21
C PRO A 125 -4.32 3.03 6.99
N TRP A 126 -5.54 3.45 6.62
CA TRP A 126 -6.25 4.60 7.20
C TRP A 126 -5.60 5.97 6.97
N TRP A 127 -4.48 6.07 6.23
CA TRP A 127 -3.61 7.26 6.17
C TRP A 127 -3.15 7.73 7.54
N GLU A 128 -2.98 6.81 8.48
CA GLU A 128 -2.58 7.09 9.85
C GLU A 128 -1.15 6.65 10.12
N PHE A 129 -0.40 7.51 10.81
CA PHE A 129 0.97 7.22 11.25
C PHE A 129 1.02 7.12 12.77
N SER A 130 1.74 6.13 13.28
CA SER A 130 2.18 6.09 14.66
C SER A 130 3.35 7.08 14.87
N LYS A 131 3.78 7.22 16.10
CA LYS A 131 4.94 8.07 16.42
C LYS A 131 6.27 7.54 15.85
N VAL A 132 6.31 6.26 15.48
CA VAL A 132 7.54 5.58 15.01
C VAL A 132 7.48 5.20 13.54
N THR A 133 6.36 5.33 12.86
CA THR A 133 6.19 4.92 11.45
C THR A 133 7.31 5.48 10.57
N ASN A 134 7.58 6.79 10.61
CA ASN A 134 8.64 7.40 9.81
C ASN A 134 10.02 6.77 10.07
N GLU A 135 10.36 6.57 11.35
CA GLU A 135 11.66 5.99 11.75
C GLU A 135 11.77 4.54 11.27
N LEU A 136 10.68 3.78 11.31
CA LEU A 136 10.66 2.40 10.81
C LEU A 136 10.79 2.35 9.29
N LEU A 137 10.09 3.21 8.56
CA LEU A 137 10.20 3.28 7.10
C LEU A 137 11.63 3.60 6.67
N GLU A 138 12.27 4.61 7.27
CA GLU A 138 13.66 4.98 7.02
C GLU A 138 14.62 3.82 7.36
N LYS A 139 14.47 3.21 8.54
CA LYS A 139 15.29 2.07 9.01
C LYS A 139 15.27 0.90 8.02
N HIS A 140 14.12 0.63 7.42
CA HIS A 140 13.95 -0.49 6.48
C HIS A 140 14.13 -0.10 5.01
N GLY A 141 14.55 1.15 4.72
CA GLY A 141 14.93 1.61 3.38
C GLY A 141 13.74 1.89 2.46
N ILE A 142 12.60 2.27 3.03
CA ILE A 142 11.47 2.79 2.28
C ILE A 142 11.77 4.25 1.90
N VAL A 143 11.58 4.58 0.64
CA VAL A 143 12.08 5.84 0.05
C VAL A 143 11.00 6.92 0.00
N TYR A 144 9.73 6.53 -0.14
CA TYR A 144 8.63 7.48 -0.20
C TYR A 144 7.38 6.96 0.49
N ASP A 145 6.58 7.90 0.95
CA ASP A 145 5.24 7.70 1.49
C ASP A 145 4.20 8.44 0.67
N SER A 146 3.01 7.86 0.61
CA SER A 146 1.85 8.42 -0.11
C SER A 146 0.62 8.59 0.78
N SER A 147 0.83 8.79 2.10
CA SER A 147 -0.26 8.93 3.08
C SER A 147 -0.47 10.37 3.52
N LEU A 148 0.61 11.13 3.67
CA LEU A 148 0.58 12.46 4.27
C LEU A 148 0.07 13.51 3.28
N MET A 149 -0.60 14.55 3.77
CA MET A 149 -1.38 15.50 2.98
C MET A 149 -0.99 16.95 3.23
N ALA A 150 0.32 17.25 3.38
CA ALA A 150 0.75 18.61 3.69
C ALA A 150 0.91 19.52 2.46
N ASP A 151 1.11 18.95 1.27
CA ASP A 151 1.14 19.70 -0.01
C ASP A 151 0.39 18.90 -1.09
N GLU A 152 -0.35 19.60 -1.95
CA GLU A 152 -1.19 19.00 -2.98
C GLU A 152 -0.47 18.81 -4.33
N PHE A 153 0.63 19.55 -4.57
CA PHE A 153 1.31 19.54 -5.86
C PHE A 153 2.78 19.16 -5.84
N HIS A 154 3.42 19.20 -4.66
CA HIS A 154 4.86 18.97 -4.55
C HIS A 154 5.17 17.88 -3.52
N PRO A 155 6.10 16.98 -3.82
CA PRO A 155 6.68 16.12 -2.80
C PRO A 155 7.35 16.97 -1.71
N TYR A 156 7.24 16.52 -0.47
CA TYR A 156 7.84 17.19 0.68
C TYR A 156 8.46 16.18 1.64
N ASN A 157 9.35 16.64 2.51
CA ASN A 157 9.91 15.78 3.55
C ASN A 157 8.91 15.59 4.69
N THR A 158 8.84 14.40 5.24
CA THR A 158 8.01 14.11 6.39
C THR A 158 8.47 14.90 7.62
N THR A 159 7.54 15.26 8.50
CA THR A 159 7.83 15.96 9.74
C THR A 159 8.15 14.98 10.87
N LYS A 160 8.97 15.41 11.83
CA LYS A 160 9.16 14.70 13.09
C LYS A 160 8.41 15.42 14.21
N GLY A 161 7.38 14.77 14.75
CA GLY A 161 6.49 15.37 15.75
C GLY A 161 5.62 16.48 15.12
N ASP A 162 5.44 17.58 15.86
CA ASP A 162 4.60 18.72 15.49
C ASP A 162 5.36 19.88 14.78
N LYS A 163 6.63 19.64 14.44
CA LYS A 163 7.48 20.68 13.83
C LYS A 163 7.52 20.54 12.33
N TRP A 164 7.16 21.61 11.65
CA TRP A 164 7.38 21.81 10.22
C TRP A 164 8.87 22.08 9.95
N TYR A 165 9.43 21.33 9.02
CA TYR A 165 10.72 21.68 8.43
C TYR A 165 10.43 22.21 7.04
N PRO A 166 10.82 23.47 6.73
CA PRO A 166 10.71 24.00 5.37
C PRO A 166 11.56 23.13 4.42
N ILE A 167 11.00 22.90 3.26
CA ILE A 167 11.63 22.18 2.14
C ILE A 167 12.80 23.00 1.63
#